data_42d7004c30b0ee7c5438b4c60b25a3dc
#
_entry.id   42d7004c30b0ee7c5438b4c60b25a3dc
#
_cell.length_a   1.000
_cell.length_b   1.000
_cell.length_c   1.000
_cell.angle_alpha   90.00
_cell.angle_beta   90.00
_cell.angle_gamma   90.00
#
_symmetry.space_group_name_H-M   'P 1'
#
loop_
_entity.id
_entity.type
_entity.pdbx_description
1 polymer ?
#
loop_
_entity_poly.entity_id
_entity_poly.type
_entity_poly.pdbx_seq_one_letter_code
_entity_poly.pdbx_strand_id
1 'polypeptide(L)'
;TEKKLLAALAEANAQAGFTKDAPLAIVVCGDMTKAIEGSGHEFWVQDCAAATENILLAAHAMGLGAVWTGAYPLEERSSEMGKVLKLPETMVPLSVVVIGYPKGETKAKDKWDAQKVSYNVYGGQDM
;
A
#
# COMPACT_ATOMS: atom_id res chain seq x y z
N THR A 1 10.75 8.15 -8.23
CA THR A 1 11.22 7.97 -9.62
C THR A 1 12.74 7.79 -9.73
N GLU A 2 13.51 8.12 -8.71
CA GLU A 2 14.96 7.99 -8.74
C GLU A 2 15.38 6.52 -8.66
N LYS A 3 16.11 6.04 -9.67
CA LYS A 3 16.50 4.62 -9.80
C LYS A 3 17.26 4.07 -8.58
N LYS A 4 18.13 4.88 -7.96
CA LYS A 4 18.87 4.48 -6.77
C LYS A 4 17.94 4.26 -5.58
N LEU A 5 16.93 5.13 -5.39
CA LEU A 5 15.93 4.98 -4.34
C LEU A 5 15.00 3.81 -4.60
N LEU A 6 14.57 3.58 -5.85
CA LEU A 6 13.77 2.42 -6.22
C LEU A 6 14.51 1.10 -5.93
N ALA A 7 15.81 1.04 -6.23
CA ALA A 7 16.64 -0.11 -5.91
C ALA A 7 16.77 -0.31 -4.39
N ALA A 8 17.03 0.73 -3.63
CA ALA A 8 17.12 0.65 -2.17
C ALA A 8 15.79 0.26 -1.51
N LEU A 9 14.64 0.75 -2.03
CA LEU A 9 13.32 0.30 -1.56
C LEU A 9 13.06 -1.18 -1.88
N ALA A 10 13.54 -1.68 -3.03
CA ALA A 10 13.46 -3.09 -3.39
C ALA A 10 14.29 -3.97 -2.44
N GLU A 11 15.46 -3.51 -2.00
CA GLU A 11 16.30 -4.18 -1.00
C GLU A 11 15.63 -4.21 0.38
N ALA A 12 15.02 -3.10 0.79
CA ALA A 12 14.27 -3.01 2.05
C ALA A 12 13.03 -3.93 2.09
N ASN A 13 12.56 -4.42 0.94
CA ASN A 13 11.44 -5.36 0.83
C ASN A 13 11.74 -6.45 -0.20
N ALA A 14 12.36 -7.53 0.22
CA ALA A 14 12.75 -8.65 -0.64
C ALA A 14 11.57 -9.27 -1.44
N GLN A 15 10.33 -9.17 -0.92
CA GLN A 15 9.12 -9.63 -1.62
C GLN A 15 8.69 -8.70 -2.76
N ALA A 16 9.22 -7.49 -2.81
CA ALA A 16 8.94 -6.47 -3.80
C ALA A 16 10.19 -6.08 -4.62
N GLY A 17 11.06 -7.03 -4.88
CA GLY A 17 12.30 -6.83 -5.65
C GLY A 17 12.10 -6.21 -7.04
N PHE A 18 10.91 -6.34 -7.62
CA PHE A 18 10.51 -5.70 -8.88
C PHE A 18 10.40 -4.17 -8.79
N THR A 19 10.39 -3.59 -7.58
CA THR A 19 10.35 -2.12 -7.39
C THR A 19 11.51 -1.42 -8.09
N LYS A 20 12.69 -2.03 -8.14
CA LYS A 20 13.87 -1.48 -8.82
C LYS A 20 13.68 -1.27 -10.33
N ASP A 21 12.79 -2.05 -10.96
CA ASP A 21 12.53 -2.04 -12.39
C ASP A 21 11.34 -1.13 -12.77
N ALA A 22 10.62 -0.64 -11.78
CA ALA A 22 9.47 0.23 -11.98
C ALA A 22 9.90 1.69 -12.26
N PRO A 23 9.09 2.45 -13.02
CA PRO A 23 9.36 3.87 -13.24
C PRO A 23 9.00 4.75 -12.05
N LEU A 24 8.09 4.28 -11.17
CA LEU A 24 7.56 5.05 -10.05
C LEU A 24 7.20 4.13 -8.87
N ALA A 25 7.52 4.59 -7.67
CA ALA A 25 6.93 4.08 -6.43
C ALA A 25 6.43 5.26 -5.58
N ILE A 26 5.25 5.10 -4.98
CA ILE A 26 4.67 6.04 -4.01
C ILE A 26 4.70 5.35 -2.65
N VAL A 27 5.36 5.97 -1.68
CA VAL A 27 5.36 5.48 -0.30
C VAL A 27 4.32 6.26 0.49
N VAL A 28 3.34 5.54 1.03
CA VAL A 28 2.31 6.13 1.89
C VAL A 28 2.76 6.00 3.34
N CYS A 29 2.83 7.13 4.03
CA CYS A 29 3.31 7.21 5.40
C CYS A 29 2.27 7.84 6.32
N GLY A 30 2.17 7.32 7.54
CA GLY A 30 1.45 8.00 8.61
C GLY A 30 2.34 9.05 9.28
N ASP A 31 1.77 10.24 9.54
CA ASP A 31 2.39 11.27 10.37
C ASP A 31 1.90 11.13 11.82
N MET A 32 2.74 10.57 12.67
CA MET A 32 2.38 10.27 14.06
C MET A 32 2.11 11.54 14.88
N THR A 33 2.55 12.70 14.42
CA THR A 33 2.23 13.98 15.09
C THR A 33 0.79 14.43 14.83
N LYS A 34 0.11 13.83 13.86
CA LYS A 34 -1.28 14.12 13.47
C LYS A 34 -2.22 12.95 13.72
N ALA A 35 -1.70 11.80 14.11
CA ALA A 35 -2.52 10.66 14.48
C ALA A 35 -3.37 10.99 15.70
N ILE A 36 -4.58 10.40 15.76
CA ILE A 36 -5.48 10.59 16.90
C ILE A 36 -4.80 10.06 18.17
N GLU A 37 -4.88 10.81 19.27
CA GLU A 37 -4.33 10.38 20.55
C GLU A 37 -5.18 9.28 21.22
N GLY A 38 -4.53 8.50 22.10
CA GLY A 38 -5.20 7.50 22.92
C GLY A 38 -5.65 6.26 22.13
N SER A 39 -6.83 5.73 22.44
CA SER A 39 -7.34 4.48 21.86
C SER A 39 -7.62 4.53 20.35
N GLY A 40 -7.70 5.73 19.78
CA GLY A 40 -7.88 5.92 18.34
C GLY A 40 -6.57 6.00 17.56
N HIS A 41 -5.43 5.90 18.21
CA HIS A 41 -4.13 6.10 17.57
C HIS A 41 -3.95 5.22 16.33
N GLU A 42 -4.31 3.95 16.40
CA GLU A 42 -4.14 2.97 15.31
C GLU A 42 -5.02 3.25 14.06
N PHE A 43 -5.95 4.22 14.11
CA PHE A 43 -6.73 4.60 12.92
C PHE A 43 -5.86 5.16 11.78
N TRP A 44 -4.65 5.67 12.08
CA TRP A 44 -3.71 6.09 11.04
C TRP A 44 -3.43 4.99 10.02
N VAL A 45 -3.46 3.73 10.44
CA VAL A 45 -3.28 2.56 9.55
C VAL A 45 -4.43 2.47 8.54
N GLN A 46 -5.67 2.68 9.02
CA GLN A 46 -6.86 2.66 8.15
C GLN A 46 -6.86 3.84 7.19
N ASP A 47 -6.49 5.03 7.65
CA ASP A 47 -6.41 6.25 6.84
C ASP A 47 -5.39 6.06 5.71
N CYS A 48 -4.20 5.57 6.02
CA CYS A 48 -3.16 5.27 5.04
C CYS A 48 -3.56 4.13 4.09
N ALA A 49 -4.28 3.11 4.58
CA ALA A 49 -4.80 2.03 3.75
C ALA A 49 -5.84 2.54 2.76
N ALA A 50 -6.76 3.40 3.19
CA ALA A 50 -7.76 4.03 2.31
C ALA A 50 -7.08 4.90 1.24
N ALA A 51 -6.07 5.69 1.63
CA ALA A 51 -5.28 6.48 0.68
C ALA A 51 -4.55 5.57 -0.33
N THR A 52 -3.99 4.46 0.12
CA THR A 52 -3.31 3.48 -0.75
C THR A 52 -4.28 2.89 -1.78
N GLU A 53 -5.48 2.48 -1.36
CA GLU A 53 -6.50 1.94 -2.27
C GLU A 53 -6.94 2.98 -3.30
N ASN A 54 -7.12 4.23 -2.90
CA ASN A 54 -7.44 5.32 -3.84
C ASN A 54 -6.34 5.51 -4.89
N ILE A 55 -5.07 5.35 -4.54
CA ILE A 55 -3.95 5.40 -5.50
C ILE A 55 -4.04 4.24 -6.50
N LEU A 56 -4.36 3.02 -6.04
CA LEU A 56 -4.55 1.86 -6.93
C LEU A 56 -5.69 2.08 -7.92
N LEU A 57 -6.84 2.58 -7.44
CA LEU A 57 -8.00 2.89 -8.29
C LEU A 57 -7.68 4.00 -9.30
N ALA A 58 -6.99 5.05 -8.88
CA ALA A 58 -6.57 6.13 -9.77
C ALA A 58 -5.58 5.64 -10.84
N ALA A 59 -4.60 4.83 -10.47
CA ALA A 59 -3.64 4.23 -11.40
C ALA A 59 -4.38 3.37 -12.45
N HIS A 60 -5.33 2.55 -12.03
CA HIS A 60 -6.15 1.74 -12.93
C HIS A 60 -6.96 2.60 -13.90
N ALA A 61 -7.62 3.65 -13.41
CA ALA A 61 -8.39 4.58 -14.24
C ALA A 61 -7.53 5.33 -15.28
N MET A 62 -6.23 5.49 -14.99
CA MET A 62 -5.25 6.08 -15.91
C MET A 62 -4.63 5.07 -16.88
N GLY A 63 -5.04 3.81 -16.86
CA GLY A 63 -4.47 2.74 -17.70
C GLY A 63 -3.10 2.26 -17.21
N LEU A 64 -2.73 2.53 -15.97
CA LEU A 64 -1.48 2.10 -15.35
C LEU A 64 -1.67 0.79 -14.60
N GLY A 65 -0.59 0.02 -14.47
CA GLY A 65 -0.49 -1.11 -13.53
C GLY A 65 0.04 -0.62 -12.19
N ALA A 66 -0.55 -1.09 -11.10
CA ALA A 66 -0.09 -0.77 -9.75
C ALA A 66 -0.22 -1.97 -8.83
N VAL A 67 0.65 -2.04 -7.82
CA VAL A 67 0.59 -3.06 -6.78
C VAL A 67 0.94 -2.48 -5.42
N TRP A 68 0.14 -2.83 -4.42
CA TRP A 68 0.38 -2.51 -3.02
C TRP A 68 1.38 -3.51 -2.42
N THR A 69 2.49 -3.02 -1.89
CA THR A 69 3.42 -3.80 -1.07
C THR A 69 3.45 -3.22 0.34
N GLY A 70 3.29 -4.08 1.36
CA GLY A 70 3.19 -3.66 2.75
C GLY A 70 4.56 -3.35 3.37
N ALA A 71 4.61 -2.34 4.22
CA ALA A 71 5.71 -2.04 5.11
C ALA A 71 5.30 -2.31 6.58
N TYR A 72 4.49 -1.44 7.18
CA TYR A 72 3.89 -1.68 8.49
C TYR A 72 2.88 -2.86 8.42
N PRO A 73 2.73 -3.74 9.45
CA PRO A 73 3.33 -3.66 10.80
C PRO A 73 4.70 -4.35 10.93
N LEU A 74 5.41 -4.61 9.84
CA LEU A 74 6.74 -5.21 9.90
C LEU A 74 7.76 -4.12 10.24
N GLU A 75 8.07 -3.96 11.53
CA GLU A 75 8.90 -2.87 12.06
C GLU A 75 10.26 -2.74 11.37
N GLU A 76 10.94 -3.86 11.14
CA GLU A 76 12.22 -3.88 10.43
C GLU A 76 12.08 -3.27 9.03
N ARG A 77 11.06 -3.67 8.28
CA ARG A 77 10.80 -3.18 6.92
C ARG A 77 10.45 -1.69 6.90
N SER A 78 9.56 -1.25 7.80
CA SER A 78 9.20 0.16 7.94
C SER A 78 10.43 1.02 8.31
N SER A 79 11.26 0.53 9.24
CA SER A 79 12.48 1.21 9.67
C SER A 79 13.50 1.34 8.53
N GLU A 80 13.77 0.27 7.78
CA GLU A 80 14.70 0.31 6.65
C GLU A 80 14.21 1.26 5.54
N MET A 81 12.92 1.23 5.22
CA MET A 81 12.33 2.18 4.26
C MET A 81 12.44 3.64 4.77
N GLY A 82 12.21 3.86 6.06
CA GLY A 82 12.39 5.17 6.68
C GLY A 82 13.82 5.69 6.54
N LYS A 83 14.83 4.85 6.74
CA LYS A 83 16.25 5.19 6.54
C LYS A 83 16.55 5.51 5.08
N VAL A 84 16.09 4.68 4.13
CA VAL A 84 16.27 4.90 2.68
C VAL A 84 15.73 6.26 2.27
N LEU A 85 14.55 6.63 2.78
CA LEU A 85 13.86 7.87 2.43
C LEU A 85 14.25 9.05 3.33
N LYS A 86 15.10 8.83 4.35
CA LYS A 86 15.50 9.83 5.35
C LYS A 86 14.28 10.47 6.05
N LEU A 87 13.30 9.64 6.38
CA LEU A 87 12.11 10.09 7.09
C LEU A 87 12.45 10.43 8.55
N PRO A 88 11.81 11.46 9.14
CA PRO A 88 11.88 11.67 10.58
C PRO A 88 11.17 10.51 11.32
N GLU A 89 11.52 10.29 12.58
CA GLU A 89 10.94 9.21 13.41
C GLU A 89 9.41 9.27 13.54
N THR A 90 8.84 10.46 13.34
CA THR A 90 7.39 10.67 13.38
C THR A 90 6.66 10.23 12.12
N MET A 91 7.39 9.84 11.06
CA MET A 91 6.80 9.40 9.79
C MET A 91 6.99 7.90 9.63
N VAL A 92 5.90 7.15 9.64
CA VAL A 92 5.91 5.68 9.57
C VAL A 92 5.42 5.20 8.20
N PRO A 93 6.28 4.55 7.38
CA PRO A 93 5.86 3.96 6.11
C PRO A 93 4.84 2.83 6.34
N LEU A 94 3.64 2.97 5.79
CA LEU A 94 2.63 1.91 5.78
C LEU A 94 2.79 0.98 4.58
N SER A 95 2.89 1.57 3.40
CA SER A 95 2.88 0.84 2.14
C SER A 95 3.74 1.50 1.08
N VAL A 96 4.11 0.71 0.09
CA VAL A 96 4.71 1.18 -1.16
C VAL A 96 3.81 0.75 -2.31
N VAL A 97 3.29 1.69 -3.08
CA VAL A 97 2.58 1.44 -4.32
C VAL A 97 3.56 1.55 -5.47
N VAL A 98 3.85 0.42 -6.09
CA VAL A 98 4.75 0.34 -7.25
C VAL A 98 3.91 0.48 -8.50
N ILE A 99 4.24 1.44 -9.37
CA ILE A 99 3.40 1.84 -10.51
C ILE A 99 4.23 1.80 -11.80
N GLY A 100 3.61 1.31 -12.87
CA GLY A 100 4.21 1.28 -14.19
C GLY A 100 3.19 1.03 -15.29
N TYR A 101 3.64 1.02 -16.53
CA TYR A 101 2.78 0.62 -17.65
C TYR A 101 2.61 -0.91 -17.66
N PRO A 102 1.37 -1.43 -17.80
CA PRO A 102 1.15 -2.87 -17.88
C PRO A 102 1.80 -3.44 -19.12
N LYS A 103 2.44 -4.60 -18.97
CA LYS A 103 3.03 -5.34 -20.10
C LYS A 103 2.02 -6.35 -20.64
N GLY A 104 1.29 -5.96 -21.66
CA GLY A 104 0.25 -6.79 -22.29
C GLY A 104 -1.13 -6.65 -21.61
N GLU A 105 -2.07 -7.47 -22.06
CA GLU A 105 -3.44 -7.49 -21.53
C GLU A 105 -3.48 -8.24 -20.19
N THR A 106 -4.16 -7.65 -19.23
CA THR A 106 -4.49 -8.30 -17.96
C THR A 106 -5.96 -8.73 -17.97
N LYS A 107 -6.21 -10.01 -17.68
CA LYS A 107 -7.59 -10.49 -17.49
C LYS A 107 -8.05 -10.17 -16.07
N ALA A 108 -9.23 -9.59 -15.95
CA ALA A 108 -9.89 -9.42 -14.67
C ALA A 108 -10.09 -10.80 -14.03
N LYS A 109 -9.78 -10.89 -12.74
CA LYS A 109 -10.07 -12.09 -11.93
C LYS A 109 -11.39 -11.88 -11.23
N ASP A 110 -12.32 -12.80 -11.39
CA ASP A 110 -13.50 -12.83 -10.55
C ASP A 110 -13.07 -13.20 -9.13
N LYS A 111 -13.25 -12.24 -8.22
CA LYS A 111 -12.93 -12.38 -6.79
C LYS A 111 -14.18 -12.27 -5.92
N TRP A 112 -15.35 -12.14 -6.56
CA TRP A 112 -16.60 -12.10 -5.84
C TRP A 112 -16.88 -13.44 -5.18
N ASP A 113 -17.21 -13.42 -3.91
CA ASP A 113 -17.56 -14.58 -3.13
C ASP A 113 -18.79 -14.27 -2.29
N ALA A 114 -19.93 -14.73 -2.76
CA ALA A 114 -21.23 -14.49 -2.11
C ALA A 114 -21.26 -15.04 -0.66
N GLN A 115 -20.47 -16.07 -0.33
CA GLN A 115 -20.40 -16.63 1.02
C GLN A 115 -19.77 -15.66 2.04
N LYS A 116 -19.07 -14.62 1.56
CA LYS A 116 -18.49 -13.57 2.41
C LYS A 116 -19.43 -12.39 2.62
N VAL A 117 -20.62 -12.43 2.03
CA VAL A 117 -21.61 -11.35 2.15
C VAL A 117 -22.74 -11.83 3.05
N SER A 118 -23.07 -11.04 4.04
CA SER A 118 -24.22 -11.28 4.94
C SER A 118 -25.11 -10.06 4.92
N TYR A 119 -26.41 -10.27 4.94
CA TYR A 119 -27.42 -9.22 4.93
C TYR A 119 -28.00 -9.01 6.33
N ASN A 120 -28.00 -7.77 6.80
CA ASN A 120 -28.52 -7.29 8.09
C ASN A 120 -27.80 -7.84 9.33
N VAL A 121 -27.60 -9.16 9.42
CA VAL A 121 -26.89 -9.83 10.51
C VAL A 121 -25.89 -10.84 9.95
N TYR A 122 -24.89 -11.22 10.73
CA TYR A 122 -23.91 -12.21 10.30
C TYR A 122 -24.59 -13.53 9.92
N GLY A 123 -24.30 -14.05 8.73
CA GLY A 123 -24.95 -15.24 8.16
C GLY A 123 -26.35 -15.01 7.60
N GLY A 124 -26.88 -13.78 7.67
CA GLY A 124 -28.16 -13.42 7.04
C GLY A 124 -28.08 -13.52 5.52
N GLN A 125 -29.16 -13.98 4.90
CA GLN A 125 -29.30 -14.14 3.45
C GLN A 125 -30.09 -12.97 2.84
N ASP A 126 -29.88 -12.70 1.57
CA ASP A 126 -30.73 -11.79 0.80
C ASP A 126 -32.14 -12.37 0.71
N MET A 127 -33.18 -11.50 0.84
CA MET A 127 -34.58 -11.91 0.74
C MET A 127 -35.05 -11.86 -0.70
#